data_f9b138360311924401bf46ba2e23a5d2
#
_entry.id   f9b138360311924401bf46ba2e23a5d2
#
_cell.length_a   1.000
_cell.length_b   1.000
_cell.length_c   1.000
_cell.angle_alpha   90.00
_cell.angle_beta   90.00
_cell.angle_gamma   90.00
#
_symmetry.space_group_name_H-M   'P 1'
#
loop_
_entity.id
_entity.type
_entity.pdbx_description
1 polymer ?
#
loop_
_entity_poly.entity_id
_entity_poly.type
_entity_poly.pdbx_seq_one_letter_code
_entity_poly.pdbx_strand_id
1 'polypeptide(L)'
;MIGPTGCGKTYLVKTLARLLDVPLAIADATSLTEAGYIGDDIESVVSKLLAAADNDVEKAESGIIFIDEIDKIAKKKNTNSRDVSGESVQQGMLKLLEGAEVEVPVGANSKNAMVPLATVNTRNILFICGGAFPDLEDIVKERLTKTASIGFNSELKDKYNK
;
A
#
# COMPACT_ATOMS: atom_id res chain seq x y z
N MET A 1 -3.32 -6.66 4.72
CA MET A 1 -4.66 -6.88 5.30
C MET A 1 -5.67 -7.07 4.19
N ILE A 2 -6.51 -8.11 4.27
CA ILE A 2 -7.56 -8.38 3.27
C ILE A 2 -8.91 -8.37 4.00
N GLY A 3 -9.89 -7.71 3.40
CA GLY A 3 -11.25 -7.64 3.92
C GLY A 3 -12.11 -6.62 3.18
N PRO A 4 -13.44 -6.79 3.18
CA PRO A 4 -14.34 -5.90 2.45
C PRO A 4 -14.22 -4.44 2.90
N THR A 5 -14.65 -3.52 2.03
CA THR A 5 -14.73 -2.10 2.38
C THR A 5 -15.64 -1.92 3.59
N GLY A 6 -15.25 -1.07 4.53
CA GLY A 6 -16.02 -0.82 5.76
C GLY A 6 -15.85 -1.85 6.88
N CYS A 7 -15.03 -2.90 6.72
CA CYS A 7 -14.81 -3.91 7.78
C CYS A 7 -13.87 -3.45 8.92
N GLY A 8 -13.43 -2.19 8.91
CA GLY A 8 -12.64 -1.61 9.99
C GLY A 8 -11.12 -1.74 9.86
N LYS A 9 -10.56 -2.06 8.68
CA LYS A 9 -9.10 -2.16 8.44
C LYS A 9 -8.35 -0.92 8.92
N THR A 10 -8.77 0.24 8.47
CA THR A 10 -8.16 1.54 8.87
C THR A 10 -8.27 1.80 10.37
N TYR A 11 -9.40 1.45 10.98
CA TYR A 11 -9.60 1.59 12.43
C TYR A 11 -8.62 0.71 13.22
N LEU A 12 -8.42 -0.52 12.75
CA LEU A 12 -7.48 -1.45 13.39
C LEU A 12 -6.05 -0.91 13.34
N VAL A 13 -5.61 -0.38 12.18
CA VAL A 13 -4.27 0.21 12.05
C VAL A 13 -4.09 1.45 12.93
N LYS A 14 -5.10 2.34 12.98
CA LYS A 14 -5.08 3.50 13.89
C LYS A 14 -4.97 3.08 15.36
N THR A 15 -5.67 2.01 15.74
CA THR A 15 -5.61 1.48 17.10
C THR A 15 -4.24 0.89 17.40
N LEU A 16 -3.66 0.15 16.45
CA LEU A 16 -2.31 -0.41 16.57
C LEU A 16 -1.25 0.69 16.74
N ALA A 17 -1.26 1.73 15.91
CA ALA A 17 -0.33 2.85 16.01
C ALA A 17 -0.42 3.56 17.36
N ARG A 18 -1.64 3.73 17.88
CA ARG A 18 -1.88 4.32 19.20
C ARG A 18 -1.37 3.44 20.34
N LEU A 19 -1.56 2.12 20.24
CA LEU A 19 -1.08 1.17 21.26
C LEU A 19 0.44 1.09 21.29
N LEU A 20 1.09 1.24 20.15
CA LEU A 20 2.55 1.23 20.02
C LEU A 20 3.17 2.61 20.27
N ASP A 21 2.35 3.65 20.37
CA ASP A 21 2.77 5.06 20.51
C ASP A 21 3.74 5.49 19.41
N VAL A 22 3.40 5.16 18.17
CA VAL A 22 4.20 5.51 16.99
C VAL A 22 3.40 6.36 16.00
N PRO A 23 4.07 7.23 15.21
CA PRO A 23 3.41 8.02 14.19
C PRO A 23 2.81 7.13 13.08
N LEU A 24 1.69 7.59 12.51
CA LEU A 24 0.96 6.89 11.46
C LEU A 24 0.69 7.83 10.29
N ALA A 25 1.07 7.40 9.09
CA ALA A 25 0.58 7.99 7.84
C ALA A 25 -0.38 7.03 7.14
N ILE A 26 -1.45 7.59 6.56
CA ILE A 26 -2.44 6.83 5.80
C ILE A 26 -2.47 7.41 4.39
N ALA A 27 -2.39 6.53 3.39
CA ALA A 27 -2.53 6.86 1.99
C ALA A 27 -3.52 5.91 1.31
N ASP A 28 -4.15 6.40 0.26
CA ASP A 28 -4.97 5.61 -0.65
C ASP A 28 -4.14 5.33 -1.91
N ALA A 29 -3.98 4.05 -2.26
CA ALA A 29 -3.18 3.65 -3.41
C ALA A 29 -3.67 4.26 -4.74
N THR A 30 -4.98 4.57 -4.84
CA THR A 30 -5.58 5.18 -6.04
C THR A 30 -5.27 6.66 -6.19
N SER A 31 -4.89 7.34 -5.09
CA SER A 31 -4.47 8.74 -5.10
C SER A 31 -2.99 8.93 -5.37
N LEU A 32 -2.21 7.85 -5.29
CA LEU A 32 -0.77 7.87 -5.52
C LEU A 32 -0.46 7.86 -7.02
N THR A 33 0.48 8.70 -7.42
CA THR A 33 0.95 8.80 -8.80
C THR A 33 2.47 8.73 -8.86
N GLU A 34 2.99 8.48 -10.05
CA GLU A 34 4.43 8.62 -10.29
C GLU A 34 4.86 10.08 -10.16
N ALA A 35 6.09 10.29 -9.64
CA ALA A 35 6.67 11.62 -9.49
C ALA A 35 6.56 12.46 -10.78
N GLY A 36 5.94 13.64 -10.69
CA GLY A 36 5.76 14.57 -11.82
C GLY A 36 4.37 14.59 -12.45
N TYR A 37 3.44 13.72 -12.05
CA TYR A 37 2.03 13.78 -12.45
C TYR A 37 1.17 14.49 -11.39
N ILE A 38 -0.06 14.90 -11.77
CA ILE A 38 -1.01 15.52 -10.85
C ILE A 38 -1.53 14.45 -9.90
N GLY A 39 -1.10 14.50 -8.63
CA GLY A 39 -1.48 13.57 -7.56
C GLY A 39 -0.46 13.59 -6.43
N ASP A 40 -0.75 12.82 -5.38
CA ASP A 40 0.20 12.60 -4.29
C ASP A 40 1.33 11.67 -4.80
N ASP A 41 2.55 12.15 -4.77
CA ASP A 41 3.74 11.34 -5.01
C ASP A 41 3.88 10.28 -3.92
N ILE A 42 4.43 9.10 -4.27
CA ILE A 42 4.66 8.02 -3.30
C ILE A 42 5.55 8.51 -2.15
N GLU A 43 6.52 9.38 -2.44
CA GLU A 43 7.38 10.01 -1.43
C GLU A 43 6.61 10.96 -0.51
N SER A 44 5.47 11.51 -0.95
CA SER A 44 4.60 12.37 -0.13
C SER A 44 4.03 11.64 1.09
N VAL A 45 3.91 10.30 1.01
CA VAL A 45 3.46 9.48 2.14
C VAL A 45 4.48 9.51 3.29
N VAL A 46 5.78 9.52 2.95
CA VAL A 46 6.87 9.67 3.94
C VAL A 46 6.84 11.07 4.55
N SER A 47 6.55 12.10 3.74
CA SER A 47 6.37 13.47 4.24
C SER A 47 5.19 13.57 5.22
N LYS A 48 4.07 12.89 4.93
CA LYS A 48 2.92 12.80 5.85
C LYS A 48 3.30 12.10 7.17
N LEU A 49 4.14 11.06 7.10
CA LEU A 49 4.62 10.37 8.30
C LEU A 49 5.55 11.27 9.12
N LEU A 50 6.46 12.00 8.49
CA LEU A 50 7.33 12.95 9.17
C LEU A 50 6.53 14.05 9.86
N ALA A 51 5.50 14.60 9.20
CA ALA A 51 4.60 15.56 9.82
C ALA A 51 3.83 14.97 11.01
N ALA A 52 3.38 13.72 10.93
CA ALA A 52 2.73 13.02 12.03
C ALA A 52 3.68 12.72 13.21
N ALA A 53 4.99 12.73 12.97
CA ALA A 53 6.05 12.60 13.96
C ALA A 53 6.54 13.96 14.51
N ASP A 54 5.79 15.05 14.30
CA ASP A 54 6.20 16.41 14.67
C ASP A 54 7.55 16.85 14.07
N ASN A 55 7.86 16.36 12.87
CA ASN A 55 9.12 16.54 12.15
C ASN A 55 10.36 15.92 12.84
N ASP A 56 10.14 14.97 13.71
CA ASP A 56 11.19 14.15 14.32
C ASP A 56 11.48 12.95 13.41
N VAL A 57 12.67 12.93 12.80
CA VAL A 57 13.09 11.89 11.85
C VAL A 57 13.18 10.53 12.53
N GLU A 58 13.76 10.44 13.73
CA GLU A 58 13.92 9.15 14.45
C GLU A 58 12.57 8.53 14.80
N LYS A 59 11.60 9.36 15.19
CA LYS A 59 10.22 8.90 15.40
C LYS A 59 9.56 8.46 14.11
N ALA A 60 9.73 9.21 13.02
CA ALA A 60 9.16 8.86 11.73
C ALA A 60 9.69 7.51 11.23
N GLU A 61 11.00 7.26 11.37
CA GLU A 61 11.65 6.00 10.96
C GLU A 61 11.16 4.76 11.73
N SER A 62 10.55 4.95 12.90
CA SER A 62 9.91 3.89 13.68
C SER A 62 8.39 3.84 13.55
N GLY A 63 7.83 4.60 12.60
CA GLY A 63 6.41 4.76 12.39
C GLY A 63 5.75 3.67 11.54
N ILE A 64 4.48 3.90 11.25
CA ILE A 64 3.64 3.02 10.41
C ILE A 64 3.13 3.81 9.21
N ILE A 65 3.24 3.22 8.02
CA ILE A 65 2.58 3.68 6.80
C ILE A 65 1.50 2.66 6.43
N PHE A 66 0.25 3.10 6.38
CA PHE A 66 -0.87 2.29 5.90
C PHE A 66 -1.30 2.75 4.52
N ILE A 67 -1.26 1.83 3.55
CA ILE A 67 -1.69 2.07 2.18
C ILE A 67 -2.96 1.25 1.94
N ASP A 68 -4.11 1.92 1.82
CA ASP A 68 -5.40 1.26 1.56
C ASP A 68 -5.67 1.17 0.04
N GLU A 69 -6.63 0.35 -0.32
CA GLU A 69 -7.10 0.12 -1.70
C GLU A 69 -6.01 -0.39 -2.67
N ILE A 70 -5.01 -1.14 -2.17
CA ILE A 70 -3.90 -1.66 -2.97
C ILE A 70 -4.36 -2.55 -4.14
N ASP A 71 -5.52 -3.20 -4.02
CA ASP A 71 -6.13 -4.02 -5.06
C ASP A 71 -6.60 -3.21 -6.27
N LYS A 72 -6.81 -1.90 -6.11
CA LYS A 72 -7.28 -1.01 -7.19
C LYS A 72 -6.20 -0.64 -8.20
N ILE A 73 -4.93 -0.68 -7.81
CA ILE A 73 -3.80 -0.41 -8.69
C ILE A 73 -3.29 -1.66 -9.42
N ALA A 74 -3.96 -2.80 -9.25
CA ALA A 74 -3.65 -4.03 -9.98
C ALA A 74 -4.02 -3.88 -11.47
N LYS A 75 -3.13 -4.36 -12.35
CA LYS A 75 -3.34 -4.33 -13.80
C LYS A 75 -4.59 -5.12 -14.19
N LYS A 76 -5.54 -4.48 -14.86
CA LYS A 76 -6.72 -5.15 -15.42
C LYS A 76 -6.32 -5.99 -16.62
N LYS A 77 -6.74 -7.27 -16.67
CA LYS A 77 -6.37 -8.26 -17.68
C LYS A 77 -6.71 -7.90 -19.16
N ASN A 78 -7.53 -6.86 -19.40
CA ASN A 78 -8.13 -6.59 -20.74
C ASN A 78 -7.94 -5.16 -21.25
N THR A 79 -6.97 -4.40 -20.78
CA THR A 79 -6.69 -3.09 -21.37
C THR A 79 -5.44 -3.13 -22.23
N ASN A 80 -5.61 -3.01 -23.54
CA ASN A 80 -4.53 -2.77 -24.51
C ASN A 80 -3.89 -1.37 -24.37
N SER A 81 -4.31 -0.58 -23.39
CA SER A 81 -3.70 0.69 -23.07
C SER A 81 -2.64 0.47 -22.00
N ARG A 82 -1.47 1.04 -22.23
CA ARG A 82 -0.37 1.14 -21.28
C ARG A 82 -0.91 1.83 -20.02
N ASP A 83 -1.23 1.03 -19.00
CA ASP A 83 -1.66 1.55 -17.70
C ASP A 83 -0.41 2.04 -16.95
N VAL A 84 0.00 3.27 -17.30
CA VAL A 84 1.21 3.90 -16.79
C VAL A 84 1.07 4.26 -15.31
N SER A 85 -0.17 4.35 -14.80
CA SER A 85 -0.43 4.80 -13.43
C SER A 85 -0.27 3.69 -12.37
N GLY A 86 -0.71 2.46 -12.67
CA GLY A 86 -0.69 1.37 -11.68
C GLY A 86 0.68 0.71 -11.54
N GLU A 87 1.38 0.45 -12.65
CA GLU A 87 2.67 -0.25 -12.63
C GLU A 87 3.79 0.61 -12.05
N SER A 88 3.83 1.90 -12.40
CA SER A 88 4.84 2.83 -11.87
C SER A 88 4.66 3.12 -10.38
N VAL A 89 3.40 3.20 -9.90
CA VAL A 89 3.10 3.30 -8.47
C VAL A 89 3.59 2.06 -7.72
N GLN A 90 3.36 0.86 -8.26
CA GLN A 90 3.86 -0.38 -7.66
C GLN A 90 5.39 -0.41 -7.58
N GLN A 91 6.08 0.00 -8.65
CA GLN A 91 7.55 0.06 -8.67
C GLN A 91 8.11 1.08 -7.68
N GLY A 92 7.48 2.27 -7.57
CA GLY A 92 7.86 3.27 -6.59
C GLY A 92 7.66 2.79 -5.15
N MET A 93 6.55 2.08 -4.88
CA MET A 93 6.31 1.47 -3.58
C MET A 93 7.36 0.41 -3.22
N LEU A 94 7.83 -0.39 -4.19
CA LEU A 94 8.88 -1.39 -3.94
C LEU A 94 10.15 -0.76 -3.40
N LYS A 95 10.57 0.41 -3.92
CA LYS A 95 11.74 1.13 -3.42
C LYS A 95 11.60 1.48 -1.94
N LEU A 96 10.43 1.97 -1.53
CA LEU A 96 10.18 2.30 -0.12
C LEU A 96 10.18 1.05 0.76
N LEU A 97 9.59 -0.04 0.28
CA LEU A 97 9.50 -1.32 1.00
C LEU A 97 10.86 -2.02 1.15
N GLU A 98 11.75 -1.88 0.17
CA GLU A 98 13.11 -2.43 0.23
C GLU A 98 14.02 -1.64 1.18
N GLY A 99 13.63 -0.42 1.53
CA GLY A 99 14.39 0.51 2.34
C GLY A 99 15.20 1.49 1.50
N ALA A 100 14.77 2.74 1.49
CA ALA A 100 15.39 3.83 0.77
C ALA A 100 15.60 5.04 1.70
N GLU A 101 16.54 5.87 1.36
CA GLU A 101 16.67 7.22 1.91
C GLU A 101 15.84 8.17 1.04
N VAL A 102 14.86 8.83 1.64
CA VAL A 102 13.92 9.71 0.97
C VAL A 102 14.08 11.13 1.51
N GLU A 103 14.33 12.08 0.62
CA GLU A 103 14.38 13.50 0.98
C GLU A 103 12.97 14.08 0.94
N VAL A 104 12.50 14.58 2.07
CA VAL A 104 11.16 15.14 2.23
C VAL A 104 11.22 16.53 2.83
N PRO A 105 10.32 17.44 2.42
CA PRO A 105 10.27 18.80 2.97
C PRO A 105 9.80 18.79 4.44
N VAL A 106 10.48 19.55 5.28
CA VAL A 106 10.15 19.70 6.70
C VAL A 106 9.21 20.88 6.89
N GLY A 107 8.04 20.65 7.46
CA GLY A 107 7.14 21.73 7.88
C GLY A 107 6.39 22.46 6.77
N ALA A 108 6.33 21.93 5.56
CA ALA A 108 5.62 22.56 4.47
C ALA A 108 4.50 21.72 3.88
N ASN A 109 3.33 22.34 3.77
CA ASN A 109 2.21 21.82 2.97
C ASN A 109 2.35 22.15 1.47
N SER A 110 3.49 22.68 1.00
CA SER A 110 3.67 23.04 -0.40
C SER A 110 5.12 22.88 -0.85
N LYS A 111 5.29 22.44 -2.10
CA LYS A 111 6.55 22.21 -2.82
C LYS A 111 7.30 23.54 -3.16
N ASN A 112 7.44 24.46 -2.21
CA ASN A 112 8.19 25.69 -2.42
C ASN A 112 9.68 25.46 -2.19
N ALA A 113 10.50 25.89 -3.12
CA ALA A 113 11.94 25.66 -3.28
C ALA A 113 12.86 26.19 -2.16
N MET A 114 12.33 26.60 -1.02
CA MET A 114 13.10 27.14 0.12
C MET A 114 12.81 26.44 1.46
N VAL A 115 12.19 25.26 1.42
CA VAL A 115 11.90 24.50 2.64
C VAL A 115 13.08 23.58 2.93
N PRO A 116 13.57 23.50 4.17
CA PRO A 116 14.61 22.57 4.53
C PRO A 116 14.13 21.12 4.25
N LEU A 117 15.02 20.31 3.68
CA LEU A 117 14.77 18.90 3.43
C LEU A 117 15.31 18.07 4.61
N ALA A 118 14.60 17.04 4.98
CA ALA A 118 15.07 16.00 5.88
C ALA A 118 15.17 14.68 5.12
N THR A 119 16.20 13.90 5.42
CA THR A 119 16.36 12.55 4.89
C THR A 119 15.74 11.56 5.87
N VAL A 120 14.81 10.75 5.42
CA VAL A 120 14.13 9.70 6.21
C VAL A 120 14.48 8.34 5.60
N ASN A 121 14.99 7.42 6.42
CA ASN A 121 15.29 6.05 6.02
C ASN A 121 14.07 5.16 6.26
N THR A 122 13.54 4.56 5.20
CA THR A 122 12.29 3.78 5.28
C THR A 122 12.48 2.34 5.76
N ARG A 123 13.71 1.89 6.00
CA ARG A 123 14.05 0.49 6.31
C ARG A 123 13.32 -0.06 7.55
N ASN A 124 13.12 0.77 8.58
CA ASN A 124 12.49 0.37 9.83
C ASN A 124 11.01 0.80 9.92
N ILE A 125 10.49 1.47 8.91
CA ILE A 125 9.07 1.85 8.84
C ILE A 125 8.24 0.58 8.58
N LEU A 126 7.19 0.38 9.36
CA LEU A 126 6.24 -0.71 9.13
C LEU A 126 5.24 -0.31 8.04
N PHE A 127 5.30 -0.98 6.90
CA PHE A 127 4.30 -0.84 5.84
C PHE A 127 3.18 -1.86 6.00
N ILE A 128 1.95 -1.39 6.05
CA ILE A 128 0.74 -2.21 6.07
C ILE A 128 -0.07 -1.87 4.82
N CYS A 129 -0.32 -2.86 3.97
CA CYS A 129 -1.17 -2.68 2.79
C CYS A 129 -2.54 -3.29 3.05
N GLY A 130 -3.60 -2.57 2.69
CA GLY A 130 -5.00 -2.98 2.80
C GLY A 130 -5.69 -3.04 1.45
N GLY A 131 -6.62 -3.99 1.28
CA GLY A 131 -7.45 -4.08 0.08
C GLY A 131 -8.64 -5.01 0.29
N ALA A 132 -9.64 -4.89 -0.58
CA ALA A 132 -10.82 -5.75 -0.55
C ALA A 132 -10.59 -7.08 -1.27
N PHE A 133 -9.88 -7.06 -2.40
CA PHE A 133 -9.59 -8.24 -3.24
C PHE A 133 -10.83 -9.08 -3.55
N PRO A 134 -11.92 -8.51 -4.12
CA PRO A 134 -13.19 -9.22 -4.29
C PRO A 134 -13.07 -10.50 -5.12
N ASP A 135 -12.17 -10.54 -6.10
CA ASP A 135 -12.01 -11.68 -7.02
C ASP A 135 -11.02 -12.75 -6.50
N LEU A 136 -10.42 -12.54 -5.32
CA LEU A 136 -9.36 -13.43 -4.81
C LEU A 136 -9.87 -14.85 -4.57
N GLU A 137 -11.08 -14.99 -4.02
CA GLU A 137 -11.70 -16.27 -3.73
C GLU A 137 -11.92 -17.09 -5.02
N ASP A 138 -12.42 -16.44 -6.07
CA ASP A 138 -12.67 -17.10 -7.37
C ASP A 138 -11.36 -17.47 -8.07
N ILE A 139 -10.34 -16.63 -7.99
CA ILE A 139 -9.00 -16.93 -8.50
C ILE A 139 -8.40 -18.17 -7.79
N VAL A 140 -8.54 -18.25 -6.47
CA VAL A 140 -8.06 -19.38 -5.68
C VAL A 140 -8.85 -20.66 -6.03
N LYS A 141 -10.18 -20.58 -6.13
CA LYS A 141 -11.02 -21.71 -6.56
C LYS A 141 -10.61 -22.21 -7.95
N GLU A 142 -10.46 -21.33 -8.92
CA GLU A 142 -10.03 -21.67 -10.28
C GLU A 142 -8.65 -22.36 -10.27
N ARG A 143 -7.70 -21.85 -9.50
CA ARG A 143 -6.36 -22.43 -9.38
C ARG A 143 -6.40 -23.84 -8.80
N LEU A 144 -7.17 -24.05 -7.74
CA LEU A 144 -7.33 -25.37 -7.11
C LEU A 144 -8.06 -26.37 -8.03
N THR A 145 -9.05 -25.89 -8.81
CA THR A 145 -9.79 -26.75 -9.75
C THR A 145 -8.94 -27.16 -10.96
N LYS A 146 -8.11 -26.25 -11.49
CA LYS A 146 -7.18 -26.57 -12.59
C LYS A 146 -6.17 -27.66 -12.21
N THR A 147 -5.77 -27.73 -10.95
CA THR A 147 -4.87 -28.78 -10.45
C THR A 147 -5.56 -30.14 -10.39
N ALA A 148 -6.89 -30.17 -10.26
CA ALA A 148 -7.69 -31.39 -10.20
C ALA A 148 -8.08 -31.96 -11.57
N SER A 149 -7.94 -31.20 -12.67
CA SER A 149 -8.36 -31.64 -14.02
C SER A 149 -7.32 -32.51 -14.77
N ILE A 150 -6.15 -32.75 -14.19
CA ILE A 150 -5.09 -33.63 -14.75
C ILE A 150 -5.04 -34.97 -14.00
N GLY A 151 -6.16 -35.53 -13.65
CA GLY A 151 -6.19 -36.87 -13.04
C GLY A 151 -7.57 -37.26 -12.59
N PHE A 152 -8.02 -38.37 -13.06
CA PHE A 152 -9.16 -39.25 -12.78
C PHE A 152 -9.83 -39.12 -11.38
N ASN A 153 -10.23 -37.96 -10.89
CA ASN A 153 -11.01 -37.82 -9.67
C ASN A 153 -12.06 -36.72 -9.78
N SER A 154 -13.23 -37.10 -10.29
CA SER A 154 -14.45 -36.29 -10.30
C SER A 154 -15.09 -36.08 -8.90
N GLU A 155 -14.54 -36.64 -7.84
CA GLU A 155 -15.14 -36.61 -6.48
C GLU A 155 -14.75 -35.42 -5.61
N LEU A 156 -13.86 -34.52 -6.06
CA LEU A 156 -13.42 -33.36 -5.25
C LEU A 156 -14.30 -32.12 -5.41
N LYS A 157 -15.31 -32.13 -6.31
CA LYS A 157 -16.18 -30.96 -6.52
C LYS A 157 -17.13 -30.65 -5.36
N ASP A 158 -17.46 -31.64 -4.54
CA ASP A 158 -18.48 -31.44 -3.49
C ASP A 158 -17.94 -31.11 -2.10
N LYS A 159 -16.62 -31.06 -1.90
CA LYS A 159 -16.03 -30.85 -0.57
C LYS A 159 -15.94 -29.39 -0.15
N TYR A 160 -16.09 -28.43 -1.07
CA TYR A 160 -15.94 -26.99 -0.81
C TYR A 160 -17.24 -26.17 -0.93
N ASN A 161 -18.39 -26.83 -1.11
CA ASN A 161 -19.71 -26.20 -1.16
C ASN A 161 -20.52 -26.42 0.12
N LYS A 162 -19.89 -26.35 1.28
CA LYS A 162 -20.62 -26.29 2.55
C LYS A 162 -20.18 -25.08 3.34
#